data_7fe26306f7a31d4eb287c0eded91646f
#
_entry.id   7fe26306f7a31d4eb287c0eded91646f
#
_cell.length_a   1.000
_cell.length_b   1.000
_cell.length_c   1.000
_cell.angle_alpha   90.00
_cell.angle_beta   90.00
_cell.angle_gamma   90.00
#
_symmetry.space_group_name_H-M   'P 1'
#
loop_
_entity.id
_entity.type
_entity.pdbx_description
1 polymer ?
#
loop_
_entity_poly.entity_id
_entity_poly.type
_entity_poly.pdbx_seq_one_letter_code
_entity_poly.pdbx_strand_id
1 'polypeptide(L)'
;MFDLPEPQPLVVTEHRAHVCRCGSCGAATQASFPQGVAAPVQYGARIGAFVVYLLHGHFLPEDRLAELMGDLFGVRLVPATIAQMSRNCARRLQGFMAAVRARVNEAKVKHLDETGFRIGGRTRWLHIASTGLLTFYRISGSRGSVPEHVSGTIVHDHWKPYYAMTGVLHALCNAHHLRELKALIDIEKEDWARKMQLLLRRACHATNLAREAGVALTARLIARVQRRYDAILAEGIVFHEAQPPLRRTQRQGVKPRRVGHNLLLRLQRHRDDVLRFLADPDVPFTNTQAERDARMMKLRQKISGGFRSHSGADDFAIVRGAISTAKKQGRNILETLARDPQELIYSLRPG
;
A
#
# COMPACT_ATOMS: atom_id res chain seq x y z
N MET A 1 5.42 32.83 21.05
CA MET A 1 5.07 31.60 21.78
C MET A 1 3.84 31.02 21.12
N PHE A 2 3.79 29.72 20.84
CA PHE A 2 2.61 29.00 20.33
C PHE A 2 2.16 28.05 21.41
N ASP A 3 0.86 27.99 21.68
CA ASP A 3 0.29 27.09 22.67
C ASP A 3 -1.01 26.47 22.16
N LEU A 4 -1.45 25.39 22.79
CA LEU A 4 -2.76 24.81 22.52
C LEU A 4 -3.84 25.64 23.23
N PRO A 5 -5.01 25.82 22.59
CA PRO A 5 -6.15 26.41 23.30
C PRO A 5 -6.60 25.47 24.42
N GLU A 6 -7.27 26.04 25.42
CA GLU A 6 -7.95 25.21 26.41
C GLU A 6 -8.90 24.21 25.73
N PRO A 7 -9.02 22.98 26.26
CA PRO A 7 -9.95 21.99 25.70
C PRO A 7 -11.36 22.57 25.62
N GLN A 8 -11.91 22.64 24.41
CA GLN A 8 -13.28 23.12 24.21
C GLN A 8 -14.27 22.01 24.60
N PRO A 9 -15.38 22.35 25.27
CA PRO A 9 -16.43 21.36 25.58
C PRO A 9 -17.02 20.79 24.28
N LEU A 10 -17.50 19.53 24.36
CA LEU A 10 -18.21 18.92 23.24
C LEU A 10 -19.46 19.73 22.86
N VAL A 11 -19.69 19.88 21.57
CA VAL A 11 -20.96 20.38 21.07
C VAL A 11 -22.00 19.28 21.22
N VAL A 12 -22.96 19.47 22.13
CA VAL A 12 -24.08 18.55 22.37
C VAL A 12 -25.34 19.14 21.76
N THR A 13 -26.00 18.36 20.88
CA THR A 13 -27.30 18.73 20.29
C THR A 13 -28.35 17.79 20.78
N GLU A 14 -29.37 18.28 21.43
CA GLU A 14 -30.55 17.53 21.85
C GLU A 14 -31.66 17.68 20.80
N HIS A 15 -32.23 16.57 20.33
CA HIS A 15 -33.40 16.55 19.46
C HIS A 15 -34.60 16.03 20.25
N ARG A 16 -35.66 16.85 20.38
CA ARG A 16 -36.88 16.53 21.07
C ARG A 16 -38.03 16.38 20.09
N ALA A 17 -38.61 15.21 19.98
CA ALA A 17 -39.82 14.99 19.21
C ALA A 17 -41.06 15.10 20.15
N HIS A 18 -41.89 16.13 19.93
CA HIS A 18 -43.10 16.32 20.69
C HIS A 18 -44.22 15.43 20.17
N VAL A 19 -45.05 14.93 21.10
CA VAL A 19 -46.30 14.22 20.80
C VAL A 19 -47.45 15.18 21.03
N CYS A 20 -48.23 15.44 19.99
CA CYS A 20 -49.48 16.19 20.07
C CYS A 20 -50.63 15.23 20.11
N ARG A 21 -51.60 15.49 21.01
CA ARG A 21 -52.87 14.73 21.07
C ARG A 21 -54.02 15.60 20.62
N CYS A 22 -54.85 15.10 19.71
CA CYS A 22 -56.02 15.76 19.27
C CYS A 22 -57.05 15.85 20.41
N GLY A 23 -57.50 17.07 20.73
CA GLY A 23 -58.49 17.29 21.79
C GLY A 23 -59.87 16.68 21.49
N SER A 24 -60.21 16.46 20.21
CA SER A 24 -61.52 15.94 19.81
C SER A 24 -61.58 14.41 19.69
N CYS A 25 -60.52 13.80 19.17
CA CYS A 25 -60.53 12.32 18.91
C CYS A 25 -59.44 11.55 19.69
N GLY A 26 -58.58 12.24 20.47
CA GLY A 26 -57.51 11.59 21.25
C GLY A 26 -56.35 11.06 20.44
N ALA A 27 -56.37 11.14 19.10
CA ALA A 27 -55.30 10.67 18.26
C ALA A 27 -53.96 11.36 18.59
N ALA A 28 -52.89 10.55 18.70
CA ALA A 28 -51.56 11.05 18.98
C ALA A 28 -50.74 11.13 17.69
N THR A 29 -50.09 12.29 17.44
CA THR A 29 -49.17 12.50 16.34
C THR A 29 -47.81 12.89 16.91
N GLN A 30 -46.76 12.22 16.48
CA GLN A 30 -45.36 12.50 16.87
C GLN A 30 -44.58 12.96 15.66
N ALA A 31 -43.79 14.00 15.81
CA ALA A 31 -42.83 14.41 14.78
C ALA A 31 -41.71 13.39 14.60
N SER A 32 -41.26 13.19 13.37
CA SER A 32 -40.06 12.38 13.08
C SER A 32 -38.81 13.12 13.49
N PHE A 33 -37.78 12.38 13.90
CA PHE A 33 -36.43 12.95 14.10
C PHE A 33 -35.80 13.31 12.77
N PRO A 34 -34.88 14.30 12.75
CA PRO A 34 -34.10 14.63 11.56
C PRO A 34 -33.33 13.41 11.02
N GLN A 35 -33.06 13.42 9.72
CA GLN A 35 -32.26 12.36 9.10
C GLN A 35 -30.90 12.24 9.81
N GLY A 36 -30.50 11.02 10.15
CA GLY A 36 -29.24 10.74 10.86
C GLY A 36 -29.37 10.71 12.39
N VAL A 37 -30.53 11.06 12.95
CA VAL A 37 -30.82 10.91 14.39
C VAL A 37 -31.61 9.62 14.59
N ALA A 38 -30.90 8.53 14.97
CA ALA A 38 -31.47 7.18 15.01
C ALA A 38 -31.35 6.50 16.37
N ALA A 39 -30.72 7.12 17.37
CA ALA A 39 -30.50 6.52 18.69
C ALA A 39 -30.59 7.58 19.81
N PRO A 40 -30.96 7.17 21.03
CA PRO A 40 -31.03 8.07 22.18
C PRO A 40 -29.72 8.81 22.50
N VAL A 41 -28.60 8.14 22.23
CA VAL A 41 -27.25 8.74 22.32
C VAL A 41 -26.46 8.30 21.11
N GLN A 42 -25.87 9.25 20.40
CA GLN A 42 -24.99 8.94 19.27
C GLN A 42 -23.86 9.93 19.15
N TYR A 43 -22.75 9.48 18.60
CA TYR A 43 -21.56 10.32 18.35
C TYR A 43 -21.60 10.87 16.93
N GLY A 44 -21.27 12.16 16.78
CA GLY A 44 -21.24 12.84 15.49
C GLY A 44 -20.09 12.35 14.58
N ALA A 45 -20.21 12.69 13.30
CA ALA A 45 -19.26 12.25 12.26
C ALA A 45 -17.81 12.66 12.56
N ARG A 46 -17.56 13.82 13.16
CA ARG A 46 -16.20 14.30 13.50
C ARG A 46 -15.55 13.46 14.59
N ILE A 47 -16.28 13.08 15.64
CA ILE A 47 -15.77 12.17 16.68
C ILE A 47 -15.44 10.81 16.04
N GLY A 48 -16.37 10.28 15.22
CA GLY A 48 -16.13 9.03 14.50
C GLY A 48 -14.91 9.08 13.60
N ALA A 49 -14.70 10.14 12.83
CA ALA A 49 -13.53 10.34 11.97
C ALA A 49 -12.23 10.41 12.79
N PHE A 50 -12.23 11.13 13.90
CA PHE A 50 -11.07 11.28 14.78
C PHE A 50 -10.68 9.93 15.41
N VAL A 51 -11.64 9.22 15.99
CA VAL A 51 -11.45 7.88 16.56
C VAL A 51 -10.90 6.89 15.52
N VAL A 52 -11.52 6.84 14.35
CA VAL A 52 -11.10 5.95 13.25
C VAL A 52 -9.70 6.32 12.73
N TYR A 53 -9.36 7.60 12.67
CA TYR A 53 -8.03 8.04 12.28
C TYR A 53 -6.97 7.63 13.30
N LEU A 54 -7.22 7.78 14.59
CA LEU A 54 -6.29 7.33 15.63
C LEU A 54 -6.13 5.81 15.63
N LEU A 55 -7.22 5.07 15.46
CA LEU A 55 -7.22 3.60 15.41
C LEU A 55 -6.43 3.06 14.20
N HIS A 56 -6.75 3.53 12.99
CA HIS A 56 -6.19 2.98 11.75
C HIS A 56 -5.03 3.80 11.17
N GLY A 57 -4.93 5.08 11.48
CA GLY A 57 -3.85 5.96 11.04
C GLY A 57 -2.62 5.89 11.93
N HIS A 58 -2.84 5.84 13.26
CA HIS A 58 -1.81 5.84 14.30
C HIS A 58 -1.68 4.50 15.06
N PHE A 59 -2.58 3.54 14.78
CA PHE A 59 -2.57 2.18 15.35
C PHE A 59 -2.75 2.15 16.88
N LEU A 60 -3.40 3.17 17.45
CA LEU A 60 -3.73 3.15 18.88
C LEU A 60 -4.65 1.95 19.18
N PRO A 61 -4.32 1.10 20.16
CA PRO A 61 -5.22 0.05 20.64
C PRO A 61 -6.53 0.63 21.18
N GLU A 62 -7.62 -0.12 21.05
CA GLU A 62 -8.97 0.35 21.39
C GLU A 62 -9.07 0.84 22.85
N ASP A 63 -8.44 0.12 23.80
CA ASP A 63 -8.46 0.51 25.22
C ASP A 63 -7.73 1.84 25.47
N ARG A 64 -6.52 2.00 24.90
CA ARG A 64 -5.76 3.26 25.01
C ARG A 64 -6.44 4.41 24.29
N LEU A 65 -7.14 4.12 23.20
CA LEU A 65 -7.90 5.14 22.48
C LEU A 65 -9.11 5.58 23.29
N ALA A 66 -9.79 4.65 23.99
CA ALA A 66 -10.89 4.98 24.91
C ALA A 66 -10.42 5.88 26.07
N GLU A 67 -9.28 5.54 26.68
CA GLU A 67 -8.62 6.35 27.71
C GLU A 67 -8.30 7.77 27.18
N LEU A 68 -7.60 7.86 26.04
CA LEU A 68 -7.23 9.14 25.41
C LEU A 68 -8.43 10.03 25.13
N MET A 69 -9.55 9.45 24.66
CA MET A 69 -10.79 10.20 24.40
C MET A 69 -11.42 10.72 25.70
N GLY A 70 -11.29 9.96 26.77
CA GLY A 70 -11.71 10.39 28.11
C GLY A 70 -10.88 11.56 28.64
N ASP A 71 -9.55 11.44 28.55
CA ASP A 71 -8.61 12.43 29.09
C ASP A 71 -8.65 13.77 28.32
N LEU A 72 -8.70 13.71 26.98
CA LEU A 72 -8.66 14.93 26.16
C LEU A 72 -10.00 15.63 26.01
N PHE A 73 -11.10 14.86 25.96
CA PHE A 73 -12.42 15.40 25.56
C PHE A 73 -13.54 15.05 26.55
N GLY A 74 -13.27 14.35 27.63
CA GLY A 74 -14.30 13.86 28.56
C GLY A 74 -15.26 12.82 27.94
N VAL A 75 -14.91 12.23 26.78
CA VAL A 75 -15.76 11.28 26.04
C VAL A 75 -15.49 9.85 26.51
N ARG A 76 -16.40 9.27 27.25
CA ARG A 76 -16.31 7.87 27.72
C ARG A 76 -16.72 6.90 26.61
N LEU A 77 -15.75 6.40 25.84
CA LEU A 77 -15.94 5.35 24.85
C LEU A 77 -15.62 3.98 25.46
N VAL A 78 -16.32 2.97 24.98
CA VAL A 78 -15.95 1.56 25.22
C VAL A 78 -15.39 0.94 23.94
N PRO A 79 -14.50 -0.07 24.00
CA PRO A 79 -13.92 -0.71 22.83
C PRO A 79 -14.93 -1.16 21.78
N ALA A 80 -16.10 -1.67 22.20
CA ALA A 80 -17.18 -2.07 21.31
C ALA A 80 -17.72 -0.89 20.46
N THR A 81 -17.81 0.31 21.05
CA THR A 81 -18.22 1.53 20.33
C THR A 81 -17.17 1.95 19.32
N ILE A 82 -15.88 1.89 19.68
CA ILE A 82 -14.75 2.18 18.77
C ILE A 82 -14.77 1.21 17.59
N ALA A 83 -14.91 -0.09 17.85
CA ALA A 83 -15.05 -1.11 16.81
C ALA A 83 -16.26 -0.87 15.91
N GLN A 84 -17.41 -0.41 16.48
CA GLN A 84 -18.59 -0.08 15.69
C GLN A 84 -18.37 1.16 14.80
N MET A 85 -17.69 2.20 15.29
CA MET A 85 -17.30 3.37 14.49
C MET A 85 -16.40 2.97 13.31
N SER A 86 -15.45 2.07 13.56
CA SER A 86 -14.58 1.51 12.51
C SER A 86 -15.40 0.77 11.44
N ARG A 87 -16.28 -0.15 11.82
CA ARG A 87 -17.15 -0.88 10.87
C ARG A 87 -18.04 0.05 10.06
N ASN A 88 -18.66 1.04 10.70
CA ASN A 88 -19.52 2.00 10.01
C ASN A 88 -18.74 2.86 9.01
N CYS A 89 -17.54 3.30 9.36
CA CYS A 89 -16.65 4.04 8.47
C CYS A 89 -16.22 3.17 7.28
N ALA A 90 -15.76 1.94 7.52
CA ALA A 90 -15.36 1.01 6.47
C ALA A 90 -16.51 0.73 5.49
N ARG A 91 -17.73 0.43 6.01
CA ARG A 91 -18.91 0.20 5.18
C ARG A 91 -19.24 1.40 4.30
N ARG A 92 -19.19 2.61 4.85
CA ARG A 92 -19.42 3.84 4.12
C ARG A 92 -18.39 4.07 3.01
N LEU A 93 -17.11 3.74 3.24
CA LEU A 93 -16.01 3.92 2.31
C LEU A 93 -15.88 2.81 1.25
N GLN A 94 -16.68 1.74 1.28
CA GLN A 94 -16.58 0.62 0.32
C GLN A 94 -16.66 1.09 -1.14
N GLY A 95 -17.64 1.93 -1.48
CA GLY A 95 -17.81 2.46 -2.84
C GLY A 95 -16.62 3.32 -3.29
N PHE A 96 -16.11 4.16 -2.40
CA PHE A 96 -14.90 4.95 -2.67
C PHE A 96 -13.68 4.04 -2.92
N MET A 97 -13.48 3.01 -2.10
CA MET A 97 -12.35 2.09 -2.29
C MET A 97 -12.51 1.18 -3.51
N ALA A 98 -13.74 0.89 -3.93
CA ALA A 98 -14.00 0.23 -5.22
C ALA A 98 -13.57 1.12 -6.40
N ALA A 99 -13.89 2.42 -6.36
CA ALA A 99 -13.42 3.38 -7.36
C ALA A 99 -11.89 3.55 -7.35
N VAL A 100 -11.26 3.57 -6.17
CA VAL A 100 -9.79 3.58 -6.04
C VAL A 100 -9.19 2.33 -6.70
N ARG A 101 -9.75 1.13 -6.42
CA ARG A 101 -9.31 -0.14 -7.03
C ARG A 101 -9.37 -0.08 -8.55
N ALA A 102 -10.49 0.36 -9.12
CA ALA A 102 -10.66 0.47 -10.57
C ALA A 102 -9.57 1.36 -11.19
N ARG A 103 -9.37 2.56 -10.64
CA ARG A 103 -8.35 3.49 -11.14
C ARG A 103 -6.91 2.98 -10.98
N VAL A 104 -6.60 2.28 -9.89
CA VAL A 104 -5.28 1.62 -9.72
C VAL A 104 -5.10 0.54 -10.78
N ASN A 105 -6.12 -0.27 -11.05
CA ASN A 105 -6.04 -1.33 -12.05
C ASN A 105 -5.83 -0.80 -13.48
N GLU A 106 -6.36 0.37 -13.80
CA GLU A 106 -6.25 1.04 -15.10
C GLU A 106 -5.02 1.95 -15.23
N ALA A 107 -4.37 2.30 -14.12
CA ALA A 107 -3.24 3.23 -14.13
C ALA A 107 -2.11 2.74 -15.05
N LYS A 108 -1.43 3.67 -15.76
CA LYS A 108 -0.33 3.36 -16.67
C LYS A 108 0.80 2.59 -15.97
N VAL A 109 1.18 3.03 -14.77
CA VAL A 109 2.20 2.39 -13.94
C VAL A 109 1.66 2.21 -12.53
N LYS A 110 1.79 1.02 -11.99
CA LYS A 110 1.40 0.70 -10.61
C LYS A 110 2.41 -0.19 -9.92
N HIS A 111 2.43 -0.10 -8.62
CA HIS A 111 3.31 -0.84 -7.73
C HIS A 111 2.54 -1.95 -7.06
N LEU A 112 3.08 -3.16 -7.09
CA LEU A 112 2.52 -4.32 -6.39
C LEU A 112 3.50 -4.83 -5.34
N ASP A 113 2.97 -5.20 -4.17
CA ASP A 113 3.72 -5.83 -3.09
C ASP A 113 2.77 -6.64 -2.22
N GLU A 114 3.30 -7.53 -1.37
CA GLU A 114 2.50 -8.25 -0.39
C GLU A 114 3.26 -8.41 0.93
N THR A 115 2.50 -8.48 2.02
CA THR A 115 3.07 -8.71 3.34
C THR A 115 2.21 -9.67 4.16
N GLY A 116 2.86 -10.63 4.83
CA GLY A 116 2.20 -11.58 5.71
C GLY A 116 1.83 -10.94 7.06
N PHE A 117 0.66 -11.31 7.59
CA PHE A 117 0.18 -10.95 8.91
C PHE A 117 -0.72 -12.06 9.48
N ARG A 118 -1.28 -11.89 10.69
CA ARG A 118 -2.09 -12.93 11.34
C ARG A 118 -3.52 -12.48 11.60
N ILE A 119 -4.47 -13.39 11.31
CA ILE A 119 -5.88 -13.28 11.69
C ILE A 119 -6.25 -14.56 12.44
N GLY A 120 -6.71 -14.45 13.68
CA GLY A 120 -7.09 -15.61 14.51
C GLY A 120 -5.96 -16.65 14.60
N GLY A 121 -4.72 -16.21 14.75
CA GLY A 121 -3.54 -17.09 14.78
C GLY A 121 -3.07 -17.64 13.43
N ARG A 122 -3.88 -17.52 12.35
CA ARG A 122 -3.54 -18.03 11.01
C ARG A 122 -2.88 -16.97 10.15
N THR A 123 -1.88 -17.35 9.34
CA THR A 123 -1.23 -16.45 8.39
C THR A 123 -2.19 -16.06 7.27
N ARG A 124 -2.24 -14.77 6.97
CA ARG A 124 -2.95 -14.14 5.86
C ARG A 124 -2.02 -13.14 5.16
N TRP A 125 -2.42 -12.68 4.00
CA TRP A 125 -1.61 -11.82 3.16
C TRP A 125 -2.35 -10.54 2.84
N LEU A 126 -1.70 -9.41 3.09
CA LEU A 126 -2.13 -8.10 2.63
C LEU A 126 -1.44 -7.85 1.29
N HIS A 127 -2.20 -7.78 0.23
CA HIS A 127 -1.74 -7.38 -1.09
C HIS A 127 -1.94 -5.88 -1.24
N ILE A 128 -0.92 -5.23 -1.75
CA ILE A 128 -0.87 -3.80 -1.99
C ILE A 128 -0.84 -3.57 -3.50
N ALA A 129 -1.74 -2.70 -3.98
CA ALA A 129 -1.66 -2.15 -5.32
C ALA A 129 -1.72 -0.62 -5.19
N SER A 130 -0.71 0.08 -5.68
CA SER A 130 -0.61 1.52 -5.46
C SER A 130 0.02 2.27 -6.62
N THR A 131 -0.31 3.57 -6.70
CA THR A 131 0.32 4.56 -7.56
C THR A 131 0.89 5.69 -6.72
N GLY A 132 1.41 6.73 -7.33
CA GLY A 132 1.83 7.95 -6.63
C GLY A 132 0.67 8.64 -5.89
N LEU A 133 -0.59 8.46 -6.32
CA LEU A 133 -1.78 9.13 -5.78
C LEU A 133 -2.80 8.21 -5.11
N LEU A 134 -2.73 6.90 -5.31
CA LEU A 134 -3.74 5.94 -4.89
C LEU A 134 -3.11 4.78 -4.14
N THR A 135 -3.85 4.19 -3.19
CA THR A 135 -3.46 2.95 -2.51
C THR A 135 -4.68 2.07 -2.30
N PHE A 136 -4.61 0.85 -2.77
CA PHE A 136 -5.60 -0.19 -2.55
C PHE A 136 -4.98 -1.38 -1.80
N TYR A 137 -5.68 -1.85 -0.77
CA TYR A 137 -5.32 -3.03 0.00
C TYR A 137 -6.34 -4.14 -0.17
N ARG A 138 -5.87 -5.36 -0.33
CA ARG A 138 -6.71 -6.57 -0.37
C ARG A 138 -6.13 -7.65 0.53
N ILE A 139 -6.98 -8.31 1.29
CA ILE A 139 -6.60 -9.45 2.15
C ILE A 139 -6.92 -10.75 1.44
N SER A 140 -5.99 -11.71 1.53
CA SER A 140 -6.23 -13.06 1.01
C SER A 140 -5.64 -14.16 1.89
N GLY A 141 -6.10 -15.39 1.67
CA GLY A 141 -5.55 -16.59 2.31
C GLY A 141 -4.22 -17.04 1.72
N SER A 142 -3.92 -16.67 0.47
CA SER A 142 -2.75 -17.09 -0.29
C SER A 142 -1.83 -15.91 -0.62
N ARG A 143 -0.53 -16.10 -0.47
CA ARG A 143 0.48 -15.16 -0.91
C ARG A 143 0.44 -14.95 -2.43
N GLY A 144 0.21 -16.03 -3.19
CA GLY A 144 0.18 -16.00 -4.66
C GLY A 144 -1.08 -15.42 -5.29
N SER A 145 -2.02 -14.88 -4.51
CA SER A 145 -3.26 -14.29 -5.02
C SER A 145 -2.98 -12.92 -5.65
N VAL A 146 -2.65 -12.90 -6.95
CA VAL A 146 -2.40 -11.67 -7.70
C VAL A 146 -3.71 -10.92 -8.03
N PRO A 147 -3.66 -9.60 -8.31
CA PRO A 147 -4.82 -8.85 -8.80
C PRO A 147 -5.28 -9.32 -10.17
N GLU A 148 -6.59 -9.30 -10.40
CA GLU A 148 -7.22 -9.59 -11.69
C GLU A 148 -7.61 -8.29 -12.42
N HIS A 149 -7.75 -8.37 -13.74
CA HIS A 149 -8.16 -7.24 -14.60
C HIS A 149 -7.26 -6.01 -14.45
N VAL A 150 -5.94 -6.22 -14.47
CA VAL A 150 -4.92 -5.19 -14.39
C VAL A 150 -4.31 -4.97 -15.78
N SER A 151 -4.11 -3.72 -16.17
CA SER A 151 -3.45 -3.33 -17.44
C SER A 151 -2.20 -2.47 -17.16
N GLY A 152 -1.43 -2.15 -18.19
CA GLY A 152 -0.26 -1.27 -18.10
C GLY A 152 0.97 -1.94 -17.46
N THR A 153 1.84 -1.15 -16.86
CA THR A 153 3.10 -1.63 -16.27
C THR A 153 2.95 -1.87 -14.77
N ILE A 154 3.35 -3.05 -14.30
CA ILE A 154 3.43 -3.39 -12.88
C ILE A 154 4.89 -3.40 -12.40
N VAL A 155 5.16 -2.68 -11.32
CA VAL A 155 6.48 -2.64 -10.65
C VAL A 155 6.44 -3.56 -9.44
N HIS A 156 7.37 -4.54 -9.36
CA HIS A 156 7.37 -5.55 -8.29
C HIS A 156 8.77 -6.10 -7.97
N ASP A 157 8.87 -6.95 -6.94
CA ASP A 157 10.11 -7.49 -6.38
C ASP A 157 10.60 -8.81 -7.00
N HIS A 158 10.15 -9.20 -8.17
CA HIS A 158 10.46 -10.49 -8.81
C HIS A 158 9.74 -11.71 -8.18
N TRP A 159 8.67 -11.53 -7.39
CA TRP A 159 7.88 -12.65 -6.90
C TRP A 159 7.19 -13.39 -8.05
N LYS A 160 7.42 -14.71 -8.15
CA LYS A 160 6.99 -15.54 -9.30
C LYS A 160 5.52 -15.40 -9.71
N PRO A 161 4.54 -15.36 -8.78
CA PRO A 161 3.13 -15.22 -9.15
C PRO A 161 2.80 -14.00 -10.00
N TYR A 162 3.54 -12.88 -9.88
CA TYR A 162 3.31 -11.71 -10.72
C TYR A 162 3.54 -12.01 -12.21
N TYR A 163 4.46 -12.90 -12.57
CA TYR A 163 4.69 -13.30 -13.97
C TYR A 163 3.59 -14.16 -14.58
N ALA A 164 2.64 -14.65 -13.78
CA ALA A 164 1.43 -15.30 -14.28
C ALA A 164 0.36 -14.30 -14.73
N MET A 165 0.53 -12.99 -14.44
CA MET A 165 -0.39 -11.95 -14.90
C MET A 165 -0.19 -11.69 -16.38
N THR A 166 -1.27 -11.85 -17.16
CA THR A 166 -1.28 -11.62 -18.61
C THR A 166 -1.77 -10.21 -18.94
N GLY A 167 -1.35 -9.66 -20.09
CA GLY A 167 -1.78 -8.34 -20.54
C GLY A 167 -1.12 -7.17 -19.81
N VAL A 168 -0.06 -7.42 -19.03
CA VAL A 168 0.72 -6.39 -18.33
C VAL A 168 2.17 -6.41 -18.78
N LEU A 169 2.85 -5.28 -18.63
CA LEU A 169 4.30 -5.16 -18.72
C LEU A 169 4.90 -5.23 -17.32
N HIS A 170 6.03 -5.92 -17.18
CA HIS A 170 6.74 -6.04 -15.90
C HIS A 170 7.88 -5.04 -15.80
N ALA A 171 8.05 -4.43 -14.64
CA ALA A 171 9.22 -3.66 -14.27
C ALA A 171 9.74 -4.15 -12.92
N LEU A 172 11.02 -4.43 -12.81
CA LEU A 172 11.59 -5.00 -11.61
C LEU A 172 12.19 -3.95 -10.69
N CYS A 173 12.01 -4.14 -9.39
CA CYS A 173 12.60 -3.31 -8.36
C CYS A 173 14.13 -3.47 -8.33
N ASN A 174 14.84 -2.54 -8.94
CA ASN A 174 16.30 -2.58 -8.98
C ASN A 174 16.97 -2.38 -7.61
N ALA A 175 16.26 -1.89 -6.59
CA ALA A 175 16.81 -1.85 -5.23
C ALA A 175 17.12 -3.27 -4.69
N HIS A 176 16.35 -4.28 -5.09
CA HIS A 176 16.63 -5.67 -4.75
C HIS A 176 17.88 -6.17 -5.47
N HIS A 177 18.01 -5.90 -6.78
CA HIS A 177 19.20 -6.25 -7.54
C HIS A 177 20.46 -5.58 -6.98
N LEU A 178 20.39 -4.29 -6.63
CA LEU A 178 21.52 -3.59 -6.02
C LEU A 178 21.95 -4.18 -4.68
N ARG A 179 21.02 -4.69 -3.87
CA ARG A 179 21.33 -5.38 -2.59
C ARG A 179 22.02 -6.72 -2.84
N GLU A 180 21.51 -7.52 -3.78
CA GLU A 180 22.11 -8.81 -4.16
C GLU A 180 23.50 -8.61 -4.77
N LEU A 181 23.66 -7.65 -5.68
CA LEU A 181 24.96 -7.30 -6.25
C LEU A 181 25.95 -6.84 -5.18
N LYS A 182 25.49 -6.04 -4.20
CA LYS A 182 26.33 -5.63 -3.07
C LYS A 182 26.81 -6.83 -2.25
N ALA A 183 25.95 -7.81 -1.98
CA ALA A 183 26.34 -9.03 -1.27
C ALA A 183 27.41 -9.81 -2.03
N LEU A 184 27.30 -9.94 -3.36
CA LEU A 184 28.32 -10.60 -4.20
C LEU A 184 29.66 -9.83 -4.20
N ILE A 185 29.62 -8.51 -4.19
CA ILE A 185 30.83 -7.66 -4.10
C ILE A 185 31.50 -7.85 -2.73
N ASP A 186 30.72 -7.81 -1.66
CA ASP A 186 31.26 -7.80 -0.30
C ASP A 186 31.76 -9.19 0.13
N ILE A 187 31.06 -10.26 -0.27
CA ILE A 187 31.33 -11.65 0.16
C ILE A 187 32.18 -12.39 -0.87
N GLU A 188 31.70 -12.43 -2.12
CA GLU A 188 32.32 -13.27 -3.18
C GLU A 188 33.38 -12.51 -3.99
N LYS A 189 33.52 -11.20 -3.82
CA LYS A 189 34.47 -10.30 -4.52
C LYS A 189 34.34 -10.35 -6.05
N GLU A 190 33.14 -10.60 -6.57
CA GLU A 190 32.87 -10.71 -8.00
C GLU A 190 32.90 -9.34 -8.71
N ASP A 191 33.81 -9.16 -9.67
CA ASP A 191 34.05 -7.89 -10.36
C ASP A 191 32.89 -7.50 -11.31
N TRP A 192 32.32 -8.49 -12.00
CA TRP A 192 31.13 -8.23 -12.85
C TRP A 192 29.96 -7.64 -12.03
N ALA A 193 29.77 -8.08 -10.78
CA ALA A 193 28.72 -7.55 -9.91
C ALA A 193 28.96 -6.08 -9.57
N ARG A 194 30.22 -5.66 -9.37
CA ARG A 194 30.58 -4.27 -9.17
C ARG A 194 30.29 -3.42 -10.41
N LYS A 195 30.67 -3.91 -11.60
CA LYS A 195 30.40 -3.26 -12.88
C LYS A 195 28.91 -3.07 -13.11
N MET A 196 28.10 -4.11 -12.86
CA MET A 196 26.64 -4.08 -12.99
C MET A 196 26.01 -3.10 -12.00
N GLN A 197 26.42 -3.15 -10.72
CA GLN A 197 25.92 -2.21 -9.70
C GLN A 197 26.18 -0.76 -10.10
N LEU A 198 27.40 -0.47 -10.58
CA LEU A 198 27.77 0.89 -11.02
C LEU A 198 26.96 1.33 -12.23
N LEU A 199 26.75 0.43 -13.21
CA LEU A 199 25.95 0.70 -14.40
C LEU A 199 24.50 1.05 -14.01
N LEU A 200 23.86 0.24 -13.19
CA LEU A 200 22.47 0.46 -12.76
C LEU A 200 22.32 1.76 -11.97
N ARG A 201 23.26 2.09 -11.09
CA ARG A 201 23.25 3.36 -10.33
C ARG A 201 23.41 4.58 -11.25
N ARG A 202 24.34 4.54 -12.22
CA ARG A 202 24.55 5.62 -13.20
C ARG A 202 23.32 5.79 -14.10
N ALA A 203 22.72 4.69 -14.53
CA ALA A 203 21.51 4.70 -15.31
C ALA A 203 20.32 5.31 -14.53
N CYS A 204 20.15 4.93 -13.26
CA CYS A 204 19.15 5.53 -12.36
C CYS A 204 19.37 7.04 -12.20
N HIS A 205 20.60 7.47 -11.96
CA HIS A 205 20.93 8.90 -11.84
C HIS A 205 20.59 9.68 -13.12
N ALA A 206 21.01 9.17 -14.29
CA ALA A 206 20.67 9.79 -15.56
C ALA A 206 19.14 9.88 -15.80
N THR A 207 18.40 8.84 -15.44
CA THR A 207 16.93 8.84 -15.55
C THR A 207 16.29 9.88 -14.62
N ASN A 208 16.79 10.02 -13.39
CA ASN A 208 16.27 11.01 -12.45
C ASN A 208 16.53 12.43 -12.94
N LEU A 209 17.76 12.75 -13.42
CA LEU A 209 18.06 14.05 -14.01
C LEU A 209 17.17 14.35 -15.22
N ALA A 210 16.92 13.38 -16.09
CA ALA A 210 16.04 13.54 -17.24
C ALA A 210 14.59 13.85 -16.80
N ARG A 211 14.07 13.16 -15.77
CA ARG A 211 12.73 13.44 -15.18
C ARG A 211 12.65 14.83 -14.57
N GLU A 212 13.66 15.23 -13.80
CA GLU A 212 13.73 16.58 -13.19
C GLU A 212 13.73 17.68 -14.25
N ALA A 213 14.40 17.42 -15.39
CA ALA A 213 14.40 18.31 -16.55
C ALA A 213 13.14 18.20 -17.44
N GLY A 214 12.21 17.29 -17.15
CA GLY A 214 11.01 17.05 -17.97
C GLY A 214 11.31 16.48 -19.36
N VAL A 215 12.46 15.79 -19.57
CA VAL A 215 12.85 15.23 -20.86
C VAL A 215 13.05 13.72 -20.79
N ALA A 216 12.90 13.05 -21.93
CA ALA A 216 13.21 11.62 -22.06
C ALA A 216 14.73 11.42 -22.27
N LEU A 217 15.23 10.23 -21.87
CA LEU A 217 16.58 9.82 -22.22
C LEU A 217 16.71 9.66 -23.75
N THR A 218 17.87 10.04 -24.30
CA THR A 218 18.12 9.85 -25.72
C THR A 218 18.27 8.37 -26.08
N ALA A 219 17.77 7.97 -27.24
CA ALA A 219 17.90 6.59 -27.75
C ALA A 219 19.36 6.11 -27.77
N ARG A 220 20.32 7.02 -28.06
CA ARG A 220 21.77 6.72 -28.04
C ARG A 220 22.25 6.34 -26.64
N LEU A 221 21.80 7.05 -25.59
CA LEU A 221 22.17 6.76 -24.21
C LEU A 221 21.56 5.44 -23.77
N ILE A 222 20.27 5.22 -24.04
CA ILE A 222 19.58 3.95 -23.75
C ILE A 222 20.32 2.78 -24.39
N ALA A 223 20.60 2.84 -25.69
CA ALA A 223 21.33 1.80 -26.41
C ALA A 223 22.75 1.57 -25.85
N ARG A 224 23.44 2.61 -25.39
CA ARG A 224 24.75 2.48 -24.72
C ARG A 224 24.65 1.72 -23.42
N VAL A 225 23.66 2.04 -22.57
CA VAL A 225 23.41 1.35 -21.30
C VAL A 225 23.08 -0.12 -21.55
N GLN A 226 22.19 -0.40 -22.50
CA GLN A 226 21.79 -1.76 -22.87
C GLN A 226 22.99 -2.60 -23.35
N ARG A 227 23.80 -2.09 -24.28
CA ARG A 227 24.99 -2.81 -24.74
C ARG A 227 25.99 -3.08 -23.61
N ARG A 228 26.18 -2.10 -22.70
CA ARG A 228 27.06 -2.30 -21.55
C ARG A 228 26.53 -3.33 -20.56
N TYR A 229 25.19 -3.33 -20.35
CA TYR A 229 24.50 -4.33 -19.53
C TYR A 229 24.73 -5.73 -20.07
N ASP A 230 24.50 -5.94 -21.38
CA ASP A 230 24.67 -7.23 -22.05
C ASP A 230 26.15 -7.70 -21.99
N ALA A 231 27.10 -6.80 -22.18
CA ALA A 231 28.53 -7.11 -22.08
C ALA A 231 28.94 -7.56 -20.67
N ILE A 232 28.40 -6.92 -19.62
CA ILE A 232 28.68 -7.31 -18.23
C ILE A 232 28.03 -8.67 -17.90
N LEU A 233 26.84 -8.95 -18.42
CA LEU A 233 26.22 -10.26 -18.27
C LEU A 233 27.08 -11.36 -18.92
N ALA A 234 27.54 -11.14 -20.16
CA ALA A 234 28.41 -12.09 -20.87
C ALA A 234 29.71 -12.35 -20.08
N GLU A 235 30.36 -11.29 -19.60
CA GLU A 235 31.57 -11.39 -18.77
C GLU A 235 31.31 -12.24 -17.50
N GLY A 236 30.20 -11.98 -16.79
CA GLY A 236 29.85 -12.72 -15.58
C GLY A 236 29.50 -14.19 -15.86
N ILE A 237 28.84 -14.50 -16.97
CA ILE A 237 28.53 -15.88 -17.38
C ILE A 237 29.82 -16.65 -17.64
N VAL A 238 30.73 -16.10 -18.46
CA VAL A 238 32.04 -16.70 -18.73
C VAL A 238 32.83 -16.94 -17.43
N PHE A 239 32.82 -15.96 -16.52
CA PHE A 239 33.47 -16.11 -15.21
C PHE A 239 32.91 -17.31 -14.43
N HIS A 240 31.59 -17.49 -14.36
CA HIS A 240 30.98 -18.59 -13.62
C HIS A 240 31.11 -19.94 -14.32
N GLU A 241 31.10 -19.98 -15.64
CA GLU A 241 31.29 -21.22 -16.42
C GLU A 241 32.72 -21.77 -16.30
N ALA A 242 33.71 -20.87 -16.16
CA ALA A 242 35.11 -21.26 -15.89
C ALA A 242 35.36 -21.80 -14.48
N GLN A 243 34.40 -21.60 -13.54
CA GLN A 243 34.56 -22.12 -12.16
C GLN A 243 34.29 -23.60 -12.06
N PRO A 244 34.98 -24.34 -11.16
CA PRO A 244 34.72 -25.75 -10.91
C PRO A 244 33.23 -25.97 -10.52
N PRO A 245 32.61 -27.09 -10.96
CA PRO A 245 31.24 -27.38 -10.63
C PRO A 245 31.06 -27.58 -9.12
N LEU A 246 29.93 -27.10 -8.58
CA LEU A 246 29.58 -27.31 -7.18
C LEU A 246 29.23 -28.81 -6.94
N ARG A 247 29.67 -29.36 -5.80
CA ARG A 247 29.30 -30.71 -5.39
C ARG A 247 27.79 -30.83 -5.20
N ARG A 248 27.20 -31.91 -5.74
CA ARG A 248 25.79 -32.22 -5.51
C ARG A 248 25.59 -32.68 -4.07
N THR A 249 24.68 -32.08 -3.35
CA THR A 249 24.28 -32.47 -1.99
C THR A 249 23.19 -33.55 -1.98
N GLN A 250 22.45 -33.69 -3.11
CA GLN A 250 21.36 -34.66 -3.27
C GLN A 250 21.49 -35.41 -4.60
N ARG A 251 21.07 -36.70 -4.61
CA ARG A 251 21.14 -37.58 -5.80
C ARG A 251 20.21 -37.15 -6.94
N GLN A 252 19.07 -36.48 -6.64
CA GLN A 252 18.08 -36.00 -7.61
C GLN A 252 17.87 -34.52 -7.45
N GLY A 253 17.69 -33.79 -8.56
CA GLY A 253 17.39 -32.36 -8.56
C GLY A 253 18.23 -31.56 -9.55
N VAL A 254 17.95 -30.25 -9.59
CA VAL A 254 18.66 -29.26 -10.44
C VAL A 254 20.13 -29.18 -9.98
N LYS A 255 21.08 -29.12 -10.91
CA LYS A 255 22.49 -28.89 -10.60
C LYS A 255 22.64 -27.62 -9.76
N PRO A 256 23.34 -27.63 -8.63
CA PRO A 256 23.57 -26.47 -7.82
C PRO A 256 24.37 -25.43 -8.61
N ARG A 257 23.94 -24.16 -8.53
CA ARG A 257 24.65 -23.03 -9.11
C ARG A 257 25.05 -22.04 -8.02
N ARG A 258 26.14 -21.31 -8.24
CA ARG A 258 26.55 -20.22 -7.36
C ARG A 258 25.49 -19.14 -7.34
N VAL A 259 25.42 -18.38 -6.25
CA VAL A 259 24.43 -17.30 -6.07
C VAL A 259 24.58 -16.27 -7.19
N GLY A 260 25.81 -15.86 -7.50
CA GLY A 260 26.10 -14.91 -8.59
C GLY A 260 25.64 -15.43 -9.95
N HIS A 261 25.87 -16.72 -10.26
CA HIS A 261 25.39 -17.31 -11.51
C HIS A 261 23.84 -17.30 -11.63
N ASN A 262 23.14 -17.61 -10.53
CA ASN A 262 21.67 -17.55 -10.52
C ASN A 262 21.17 -16.10 -10.73
N LEU A 263 21.85 -15.11 -10.14
CA LEU A 263 21.53 -13.71 -10.36
C LEU A 263 21.73 -13.28 -11.81
N LEU A 264 22.86 -13.66 -12.42
CA LEU A 264 23.14 -13.37 -13.84
C LEU A 264 22.06 -13.94 -14.78
N LEU A 265 21.72 -15.22 -14.62
CA LEU A 265 20.67 -15.86 -15.44
C LEU A 265 19.30 -15.17 -15.25
N ARG A 266 19.00 -14.70 -14.05
CA ARG A 266 17.78 -13.96 -13.78
C ARG A 266 17.80 -12.57 -14.44
N LEU A 267 18.89 -11.84 -14.31
CA LEU A 267 19.09 -10.53 -14.95
C LEU A 267 19.05 -10.65 -16.48
N GLN A 268 19.59 -11.74 -17.05
CA GLN A 268 19.52 -12.04 -18.47
C GLN A 268 18.06 -12.32 -18.93
N ARG A 269 17.38 -13.22 -18.22
CA ARG A 269 15.99 -13.63 -18.56
C ARG A 269 15.03 -12.44 -18.52
N HIS A 270 15.19 -11.55 -17.55
CA HIS A 270 14.30 -10.43 -17.29
C HIS A 270 14.93 -9.08 -17.66
N ARG A 271 15.82 -9.10 -18.66
CA ARG A 271 16.58 -7.93 -19.12
C ARG A 271 15.70 -6.69 -19.34
N ASP A 272 14.63 -6.86 -20.10
CA ASP A 272 13.74 -5.76 -20.46
C ASP A 272 12.94 -5.26 -19.26
N ASP A 273 12.55 -6.14 -18.35
CA ASP A 273 11.87 -5.78 -17.12
C ASP A 273 12.79 -5.01 -16.15
N VAL A 274 14.07 -5.40 -16.07
CA VAL A 274 15.11 -4.70 -15.28
C VAL A 274 15.39 -3.31 -15.84
N LEU A 275 15.42 -3.15 -17.16
CA LEU A 275 15.80 -1.93 -17.86
C LEU A 275 14.62 -1.06 -18.32
N ARG A 276 13.36 -1.45 -18.01
CA ARG A 276 12.15 -0.74 -18.45
C ARG A 276 12.14 0.74 -18.03
N PHE A 277 12.68 1.06 -16.86
CA PHE A 277 12.81 2.44 -16.37
C PHE A 277 13.63 3.38 -17.27
N LEU A 278 14.45 2.84 -18.18
CA LEU A 278 15.19 3.63 -19.16
C LEU A 278 14.31 4.05 -20.34
N ALA A 279 13.43 3.15 -20.77
CA ALA A 279 12.61 3.35 -21.97
C ALA A 279 11.29 4.08 -21.67
N ASP A 280 10.74 3.89 -20.48
CA ASP A 280 9.50 4.55 -20.04
C ASP A 280 9.81 5.49 -18.86
N PRO A 281 9.70 6.83 -19.04
CA PRO A 281 9.98 7.82 -18.01
C PRO A 281 9.03 7.74 -16.81
N ASP A 282 7.84 7.14 -16.97
CA ASP A 282 6.89 6.96 -15.87
C ASP A 282 7.22 5.75 -15.00
N VAL A 283 8.03 4.82 -15.48
CA VAL A 283 8.42 3.62 -14.73
C VAL A 283 9.57 3.93 -13.77
N PRO A 284 9.38 3.84 -12.45
CA PRO A 284 10.43 4.14 -11.48
C PRO A 284 11.49 3.03 -11.42
N PHE A 285 12.67 3.38 -10.93
CA PHE A 285 13.78 2.44 -10.73
C PHE A 285 13.51 1.42 -9.60
N THR A 286 12.62 1.75 -8.66
CA THR A 286 12.37 0.92 -7.46
C THR A 286 10.88 0.75 -7.16
N ASN A 287 10.53 -0.28 -6.39
CA ASN A 287 9.18 -0.52 -5.87
C ASN A 287 8.93 0.12 -4.50
N THR A 288 9.69 1.17 -4.14
CA THR A 288 9.66 1.79 -2.80
C THR A 288 8.25 2.27 -2.40
N GLN A 289 7.39 2.62 -3.37
CA GLN A 289 6.04 3.08 -3.10
C GLN A 289 5.19 1.99 -2.43
N ALA A 290 5.09 0.79 -3.03
CA ALA A 290 4.35 -0.32 -2.43
C ALA A 290 5.03 -0.84 -1.15
N GLU A 291 6.37 -0.86 -1.09
CA GLU A 291 7.11 -1.22 0.11
C GLU A 291 6.78 -0.29 1.30
N ARG A 292 6.65 1.03 1.07
CA ARG A 292 6.20 1.97 2.11
C ARG A 292 4.77 1.68 2.56
N ASP A 293 3.89 1.45 1.59
CA ASP A 293 2.48 1.17 1.87
C ASP A 293 2.32 -0.17 2.63
N ALA A 294 3.22 -1.13 2.42
CA ALA A 294 3.27 -2.41 3.13
C ALA A 294 3.80 -2.29 4.58
N ARG A 295 4.76 -1.40 4.82
CA ARG A 295 5.44 -1.26 6.14
C ARG A 295 4.49 -0.96 7.28
N MET A 296 3.40 -0.23 7.02
CA MET A 296 2.42 0.12 8.05
C MET A 296 1.76 -1.12 8.68
N MET A 297 1.59 -2.23 7.94
CA MET A 297 1.08 -3.48 8.50
C MET A 297 2.07 -4.07 9.52
N LYS A 298 3.37 -4.00 9.24
CA LYS A 298 4.41 -4.47 10.17
C LYS A 298 4.45 -3.63 11.44
N LEU A 299 4.27 -2.30 11.31
CA LEU A 299 4.17 -1.40 12.46
C LEU A 299 2.94 -1.72 13.31
N ARG A 300 1.76 -1.87 12.68
CA ARG A 300 0.53 -2.26 13.37
C ARG A 300 0.70 -3.58 14.13
N GLN A 301 1.33 -4.59 13.50
CA GLN A 301 1.59 -5.87 14.16
C GLN A 301 2.47 -5.74 15.42
N LYS A 302 3.45 -4.84 15.41
CA LYS A 302 4.30 -4.57 16.59
C LYS A 302 3.54 -3.89 17.72
N ILE A 303 2.55 -3.05 17.41
CA ILE A 303 1.78 -2.28 18.41
C ILE A 303 0.61 -3.12 18.95
N SER A 304 -0.17 -3.74 18.06
CA SER A 304 -1.47 -4.35 18.41
C SER A 304 -1.57 -5.85 18.07
N GLY A 305 -0.47 -6.50 17.66
CA GLY A 305 -0.47 -7.90 17.26
C GLY A 305 -1.30 -8.20 16.01
N GLY A 306 -1.84 -9.40 15.91
CA GLY A 306 -2.71 -9.83 14.82
C GLY A 306 -4.14 -9.30 14.92
N PHE A 307 -4.95 -9.58 13.91
CA PHE A 307 -6.40 -9.34 13.98
C PHE A 307 -7.11 -10.54 14.61
N ARG A 308 -8.20 -10.27 15.34
CA ARG A 308 -9.05 -11.32 15.91
C ARG A 308 -10.00 -11.91 14.87
N SER A 309 -10.52 -11.09 13.94
CA SER A 309 -11.49 -11.46 12.91
C SER A 309 -11.10 -11.02 11.50
N HIS A 310 -11.63 -11.67 10.48
CA HIS A 310 -11.51 -11.27 9.09
C HIS A 310 -12.17 -9.91 8.84
N SER A 311 -13.38 -9.71 9.36
CA SER A 311 -14.10 -8.44 9.20
C SER A 311 -13.30 -7.24 9.72
N GLY A 312 -12.67 -7.37 10.90
CA GLY A 312 -11.82 -6.29 11.44
C GLY A 312 -10.57 -6.03 10.60
N ALA A 313 -10.03 -7.05 9.94
CA ALA A 313 -8.92 -6.89 9.01
C ALA A 313 -9.37 -6.22 7.70
N ASP A 314 -10.53 -6.59 7.17
CA ASP A 314 -11.12 -5.97 5.97
C ASP A 314 -11.47 -4.50 6.22
N ASP A 315 -12.10 -4.19 7.37
CA ASP A 315 -12.36 -2.80 7.80
C ASP A 315 -11.06 -1.98 7.84
N PHE A 316 -10.01 -2.55 8.42
CA PHE A 316 -8.69 -1.94 8.44
C PHE A 316 -8.16 -1.69 7.02
N ALA A 317 -8.24 -2.65 6.11
CA ALA A 317 -7.76 -2.52 4.74
C ALA A 317 -8.48 -1.38 4.00
N ILE A 318 -9.81 -1.29 4.14
CA ILE A 318 -10.64 -0.25 3.54
C ILE A 318 -10.27 1.13 4.09
N VAL A 319 -10.33 1.30 5.41
CA VAL A 319 -10.07 2.60 6.06
C VAL A 319 -8.62 3.05 5.83
N ARG A 320 -7.68 2.12 5.95
CA ARG A 320 -6.26 2.43 5.73
C ARG A 320 -5.96 2.79 4.27
N GLY A 321 -6.62 2.14 3.31
CA GLY A 321 -6.56 2.49 1.89
C GLY A 321 -7.05 3.93 1.64
N ALA A 322 -8.16 4.30 2.24
CA ALA A 322 -8.72 5.65 2.16
C ALA A 322 -7.77 6.69 2.79
N ILE A 323 -7.23 6.44 3.98
CA ILE A 323 -6.24 7.31 4.65
C ILE A 323 -4.98 7.46 3.79
N SER A 324 -4.45 6.37 3.24
CA SER A 324 -3.24 6.41 2.39
C SER A 324 -3.50 7.20 1.11
N THR A 325 -4.64 6.99 0.46
CA THR A 325 -5.05 7.73 -0.74
C THR A 325 -5.23 9.22 -0.43
N ALA A 326 -5.90 9.57 0.68
CA ALA A 326 -6.07 10.95 1.10
C ALA A 326 -4.72 11.65 1.30
N LYS A 327 -3.78 11.01 2.01
CA LYS A 327 -2.41 11.52 2.21
C LYS A 327 -1.69 11.78 0.89
N LYS A 328 -1.70 10.82 -0.03
CA LYS A 328 -1.07 10.94 -1.35
C LYS A 328 -1.67 12.06 -2.19
N GLN A 329 -2.96 12.33 -2.02
CA GLN A 329 -3.66 13.41 -2.73
C GLN A 329 -3.61 14.75 -2.00
N GLY A 330 -2.91 14.86 -0.87
CA GLY A 330 -2.79 16.09 -0.08
C GLY A 330 -4.11 16.55 0.58
N ARG A 331 -5.03 15.60 0.82
CA ARG A 331 -6.34 15.89 1.44
C ARG A 331 -6.25 15.86 2.96
N ASN A 332 -7.08 16.66 3.61
CA ASN A 332 -7.29 16.56 5.05
C ASN A 332 -7.94 15.21 5.37
N ILE A 333 -7.32 14.43 6.28
CA ILE A 333 -7.74 13.05 6.56
C ILE A 333 -9.06 13.03 7.35
N LEU A 334 -9.19 13.92 8.35
CA LEU A 334 -10.41 13.97 9.17
C LEU A 334 -11.61 14.36 8.33
N GLU A 335 -11.45 15.35 7.44
CA GLU A 335 -12.49 15.72 6.49
C GLU A 335 -12.81 14.57 5.53
N THR A 336 -11.80 13.87 5.01
CA THR A 336 -12.00 12.71 4.14
C THR A 336 -12.80 11.60 4.84
N LEU A 337 -12.50 11.31 6.10
CA LEU A 337 -13.20 10.28 6.87
C LEU A 337 -14.61 10.71 7.30
N ALA A 338 -14.90 12.01 7.38
CA ALA A 338 -16.23 12.54 7.73
C ALA A 338 -17.12 12.81 6.52
N ARG A 339 -16.55 13.06 5.33
CA ARG A 339 -17.24 13.51 4.10
C ARG A 339 -18.10 12.40 3.48
N ASP A 340 -19.06 12.81 2.66
CA ASP A 340 -19.85 11.89 1.83
C ASP A 340 -18.94 11.15 0.85
N PRO A 341 -19.03 9.80 0.76
CA PRO A 341 -18.22 9.01 -0.16
C PRO A 341 -18.42 9.34 -1.64
N GLN A 342 -19.60 9.79 -2.05
CA GLN A 342 -19.86 10.18 -3.45
C GLN A 342 -19.04 11.40 -3.84
N GLU A 343 -18.95 12.41 -2.96
CA GLU A 343 -18.07 13.58 -3.18
C GLU A 343 -16.60 13.18 -3.27
N LEU A 344 -16.17 12.19 -2.49
CA LEU A 344 -14.80 11.65 -2.56
C LEU A 344 -14.52 10.99 -3.91
N ILE A 345 -15.49 10.24 -4.46
CA ILE A 345 -15.38 9.59 -5.77
C ILE A 345 -15.26 10.63 -6.89
N TYR A 346 -16.12 11.64 -6.89
CA TYR A 346 -16.09 12.71 -7.91
C TYR A 346 -14.78 13.48 -7.91
N SER A 347 -14.23 13.74 -6.73
CA SER A 347 -12.98 14.49 -6.56
C SER A 347 -11.71 13.62 -6.58
N LEU A 348 -11.82 12.31 -6.83
CA LEU A 348 -10.69 11.37 -6.84
C LEU A 348 -9.82 11.62 -8.08
N ARG A 349 -8.54 11.98 -7.87
CA ARG A 349 -7.57 12.16 -8.96
C ARG A 349 -7.17 10.80 -9.53
N PRO A 350 -6.94 10.70 -10.85
CA PRO A 350 -6.39 9.48 -11.46
C PRO A 350 -5.00 9.18 -10.91
N GLY A 351 -4.58 7.92 -11.03
CA GLY A 351 -3.29 7.44 -10.55
C GLY A 351 -2.19 7.60 -11.59
#